data_963aeaed01e8bf3bf9853f83206e84bd
#
_entry.id   963aeaed01e8bf3bf9853f83206e84bd
#
_cell.length_a   1.000
_cell.length_b   1.000
_cell.length_c   1.000
_cell.angle_alpha   90.00
_cell.angle_beta   90.00
_cell.angle_gamma   90.00
#
_symmetry.space_group_name_H-M   'P 1'
#
loop_
_entity.id
_entity.type
_entity.pdbx_description
1 polymer ?
#
loop_
_entity_poly.entity_id
_entity_poly.type
_entity_poly.pdbx_seq_one_letter_code
_entity_poly.pdbx_strand_id
1 'polypeptide(L)'
;MTNATVHAATITINADPNIARWRPLVQWFLAIPHLAVANALRTLRGILTLISLVTVLFTEQIPRPLFDAIAMTYRYEWRAMSYALFLHEDYPPFEFMPASADDGHAGPSALSITYPERLNRWKPLYKWFLAIPHYVVYVVLAVASVFTVLGGAVAVIVTGEYPHGARTFLVGTYRYGLRIEAYVGLLTDEYPPFTLAA
;
A
#
# COMPACT_ATOMS: atom_id res chain seq x y z
N MET A 1 -22.57 -4.43 -19.05
CA MET A 1 -22.22 -3.62 -17.87
C MET A 1 -21.34 -4.51 -16.99
N THR A 2 -20.04 -4.41 -17.13
CA THR A 2 -19.08 -5.10 -16.28
C THR A 2 -19.14 -4.48 -14.90
N ASN A 3 -19.67 -5.21 -13.91
CA ASN A 3 -19.52 -4.83 -12.52
C ASN A 3 -18.04 -4.76 -12.23
N ALA A 4 -17.48 -3.56 -12.18
CA ALA A 4 -16.17 -3.35 -11.60
C ALA A 4 -16.29 -3.77 -10.13
N THR A 5 -15.63 -4.86 -9.77
CA THR A 5 -15.49 -5.27 -8.37
C THR A 5 -14.76 -4.14 -7.66
N VAL A 6 -15.48 -3.37 -6.86
CA VAL A 6 -14.89 -2.30 -6.03
C VAL A 6 -14.09 -3.02 -4.95
N HIS A 7 -12.78 -3.15 -5.17
CA HIS A 7 -11.91 -3.72 -4.17
C HIS A 7 -11.86 -2.83 -2.92
N ALA A 8 -11.81 -3.44 -1.75
CA ALA A 8 -11.81 -2.75 -0.46
C ALA A 8 -10.64 -1.76 -0.31
N ALA A 9 -9.54 -1.97 -1.02
CA ALA A 9 -8.37 -1.09 -1.02
C ALA A 9 -7.93 -0.78 -2.46
N THR A 10 -7.78 0.50 -2.78
CA THR A 10 -7.34 0.99 -4.08
C THR A 10 -6.14 1.92 -3.95
N ILE A 11 -5.22 1.82 -4.90
CA ILE A 11 -4.08 2.74 -5.03
C ILE A 11 -4.03 3.30 -6.44
N THR A 12 -3.62 4.56 -6.53
CA THR A 12 -3.38 5.25 -7.81
C THR A 12 -2.04 5.95 -7.79
N ILE A 13 -1.47 6.11 -8.98
CA ILE A 13 -0.31 6.98 -9.23
C ILE A 13 -0.62 7.83 -10.47
N ASN A 14 -0.61 9.15 -10.27
CA ASN A 14 -0.77 10.16 -11.30
C ASN A 14 0.53 10.97 -11.40
N ALA A 15 1.55 10.38 -12.00
CA ALA A 15 2.86 11.00 -12.15
C ALA A 15 3.42 10.76 -13.55
N ASP A 16 4.19 11.74 -14.04
CA ASP A 16 4.94 11.62 -15.28
C ASP A 16 5.94 10.45 -15.16
N PRO A 17 6.08 9.57 -16.18
CA PRO A 17 7.10 8.56 -16.22
C PRO A 17 8.52 9.13 -16.43
N ASN A 18 8.64 10.38 -16.88
CA ASN A 18 9.91 11.06 -17.04
C ASN A 18 10.48 11.45 -15.67
N ILE A 19 11.69 10.96 -15.40
CA ILE A 19 12.39 11.16 -14.13
C ILE A 19 13.81 11.64 -14.44
N ALA A 20 14.28 12.68 -13.75
CA ALA A 20 15.61 13.19 -13.94
C ALA A 20 16.66 12.10 -13.66
N ARG A 21 17.61 11.91 -14.58
CA ARG A 21 18.60 10.81 -14.60
C ARG A 21 19.44 10.68 -13.33
N TRP A 22 19.62 11.77 -12.59
CA TRP A 22 20.36 11.76 -11.33
C TRP A 22 19.52 11.30 -10.13
N ARG A 23 18.19 11.31 -10.25
CA ARG A 23 17.26 10.98 -9.15
C ARG A 23 17.50 9.59 -8.53
N PRO A 24 17.68 8.51 -9.29
CA PRO A 24 17.93 7.20 -8.69
C PRO A 24 19.15 7.15 -7.78
N LEU A 25 20.13 8.03 -7.99
CA LEU A 25 21.33 8.10 -7.16
C LEU A 25 21.12 8.77 -5.81
N VAL A 26 20.15 9.67 -5.69
CA VAL A 26 19.94 10.50 -4.50
C VAL A 26 18.60 10.23 -3.84
N GLN A 27 17.57 9.91 -4.61
CA GLN A 27 16.18 9.80 -4.14
C GLN A 27 16.00 8.71 -3.07
N TRP A 28 16.66 7.57 -3.19
CA TRP A 28 16.61 6.53 -2.17
C TRP A 28 17.18 7.01 -0.82
N PHE A 29 18.21 7.86 -0.85
CA PHE A 29 18.76 8.48 0.35
C PHE A 29 17.78 9.45 0.98
N LEU A 30 17.12 10.28 0.16
CA LEU A 30 16.07 11.19 0.61
C LEU A 30 14.81 10.44 1.11
N ALA A 31 14.61 9.19 0.69
CA ALA A 31 13.52 8.34 1.17
C ALA A 31 13.76 7.80 2.59
N ILE A 32 15.01 7.74 3.08
CA ILE A 32 15.34 7.15 4.40
C ILE A 32 14.48 7.69 5.53
N PRO A 33 14.32 9.01 5.73
CA PRO A 33 13.49 9.52 6.83
C PRO A 33 12.03 9.09 6.70
N HIS A 34 11.47 9.05 5.48
CA HIS A 34 10.11 8.57 5.24
C HIS A 34 9.97 7.07 5.51
N LEU A 35 10.96 6.27 5.11
CA LEU A 35 10.94 4.83 5.39
C LEU A 35 11.08 4.53 6.89
N ALA A 36 11.85 5.33 7.62
CA ALA A 36 11.93 5.23 9.08
C ALA A 36 10.58 5.54 9.75
N VAL A 37 9.91 6.61 9.34
CA VAL A 37 8.56 6.97 9.81
C VAL A 37 7.55 5.91 9.40
N ALA A 38 7.57 5.42 8.16
CA ALA A 38 6.68 4.36 7.69
C ALA A 38 6.83 3.08 8.53
N ASN A 39 8.07 2.72 8.89
CA ASN A 39 8.33 1.57 9.76
C ASN A 39 7.78 1.79 11.20
N ALA A 40 7.91 2.98 11.76
CA ALA A 40 7.30 3.32 13.04
C ALA A 40 5.75 3.25 12.97
N LEU A 41 5.16 3.78 11.89
CA LEU A 41 3.72 3.70 11.66
C LEU A 41 3.24 2.26 11.43
N ARG A 42 4.06 1.40 10.82
CA ARG A 42 3.75 -0.04 10.69
C ARG A 42 3.67 -0.72 12.06
N THR A 43 4.57 -0.38 12.99
CA THR A 43 4.50 -0.87 14.38
C THR A 43 3.24 -0.37 15.08
N LEU A 44 2.91 0.92 14.95
CA LEU A 44 1.67 1.49 15.47
C LEU A 44 0.45 0.78 14.90
N ARG A 45 0.42 0.56 13.56
CA ARG A 45 -0.65 -0.19 12.89
C ARG A 45 -0.86 -1.58 13.49
N GLY A 46 0.20 -2.31 13.83
CA GLY A 46 0.11 -3.60 14.50
C GLY A 46 -0.63 -3.51 15.84
N ILE A 47 -0.35 -2.50 16.65
CA ILE A 47 -1.03 -2.25 17.93
C ILE A 47 -2.52 -1.91 17.68
N LEU A 48 -2.80 -1.01 16.73
CA LEU A 48 -4.17 -0.63 16.38
C LEU A 48 -4.99 -1.81 15.84
N THR A 49 -4.35 -2.72 15.08
CA THR A 49 -4.97 -3.96 14.59
C THR A 49 -5.33 -4.91 15.73
N LEU A 50 -4.49 -5.02 16.78
CA LEU A 50 -4.82 -5.81 17.98
C LEU A 50 -6.02 -5.22 18.72
N ILE A 51 -6.11 -3.90 18.81
CA ILE A 51 -7.30 -3.24 19.38
C ILE A 51 -8.52 -3.52 18.51
N SER A 52 -8.37 -3.45 17.19
CA SER A 52 -9.45 -3.76 16.23
C SER A 52 -9.90 -5.21 16.34
N LEU A 53 -9.00 -6.15 16.59
CA LEU A 53 -9.34 -7.56 16.83
C LEU A 53 -10.32 -7.69 17.98
N VAL A 54 -10.01 -7.04 19.12
CA VAL A 54 -10.89 -7.07 20.30
C VAL A 54 -12.25 -6.44 19.96
N THR A 55 -12.26 -5.26 19.33
CA THR A 55 -13.54 -4.61 18.98
C THR A 55 -14.39 -5.44 18.03
N VAL A 56 -13.79 -6.04 16.99
CA VAL A 56 -14.52 -6.88 16.01
C VAL A 56 -15.10 -8.14 16.67
N LEU A 57 -14.37 -8.80 17.57
CA LEU A 57 -14.87 -9.99 18.28
C LEU A 57 -16.14 -9.71 19.09
N PHE A 58 -16.26 -8.52 19.68
CA PHE A 58 -17.42 -8.16 20.51
C PHE A 58 -18.51 -7.40 19.77
N THR A 59 -18.14 -6.49 18.84
CA THR A 59 -19.09 -5.55 18.22
C THR A 59 -19.29 -5.79 16.72
N GLU A 60 -18.51 -6.65 16.07
CA GLU A 60 -18.51 -6.87 14.62
C GLU A 60 -18.17 -5.61 13.80
N GLN A 61 -17.57 -4.61 14.44
CA GLN A 61 -17.20 -3.33 13.83
C GLN A 61 -15.85 -2.83 14.32
N ILE A 62 -15.19 -2.03 13.50
CA ILE A 62 -14.05 -1.22 13.91
C ILE A 62 -14.55 0.21 14.13
N PRO A 63 -14.33 0.83 15.29
CA PRO A 63 -14.67 2.24 15.49
C PRO A 63 -14.06 3.12 14.40
N ARG A 64 -14.85 4.03 13.81
CA ARG A 64 -14.42 4.87 12.69
C ARG A 64 -13.08 5.58 12.94
N PRO A 65 -12.82 6.21 14.09
CA PRO A 65 -11.53 6.84 14.35
C PRO A 65 -10.35 5.88 14.33
N LEU A 66 -10.55 4.64 14.80
CA LEU A 66 -9.53 3.59 14.79
C LEU A 66 -9.23 3.13 13.36
N PHE A 67 -10.28 2.94 12.55
CA PHE A 67 -10.14 2.60 11.13
C PHE A 67 -9.39 3.69 10.36
N ASP A 68 -9.76 4.96 10.54
CA ASP A 68 -9.14 6.10 9.86
C ASP A 68 -7.68 6.26 10.28
N ALA A 69 -7.33 6.00 11.54
CA ALA A 69 -5.95 5.98 12.01
C ALA A 69 -5.12 4.85 11.35
N ILE A 70 -5.70 3.66 11.20
CA ILE A 70 -5.05 2.55 10.49
C ILE A 70 -4.88 2.89 9.00
N ALA A 71 -5.92 3.39 8.36
CA ALA A 71 -5.88 3.78 6.95
C ALA A 71 -4.81 4.87 6.67
N MET A 72 -4.67 5.84 7.57
CA MET A 72 -3.62 6.86 7.52
C MET A 72 -2.22 6.24 7.46
N THR A 73 -1.96 5.17 8.23
CA THR A 73 -0.63 4.50 8.20
C THR A 73 -0.33 3.87 6.84
N TYR A 74 -1.32 3.28 6.17
CA TYR A 74 -1.17 2.73 4.83
C TYR A 74 -1.00 3.82 3.77
N ARG A 75 -1.73 4.93 3.90
CA ARG A 75 -1.61 6.09 3.00
C ARG A 75 -0.20 6.68 3.06
N TYR A 76 0.31 6.90 4.26
CA TYR A 76 1.67 7.39 4.46
C TYR A 76 2.72 6.41 3.89
N GLU A 77 2.57 5.11 4.19
CA GLU A 77 3.47 4.08 3.68
C GLU A 77 3.48 4.03 2.14
N TRP A 78 2.29 4.13 1.49
CA TRP A 78 2.21 4.17 0.04
C TRP A 78 2.94 5.38 -0.55
N ARG A 79 2.76 6.57 0.01
CA ARG A 79 3.48 7.79 -0.40
C ARG A 79 4.99 7.63 -0.26
N ALA A 80 5.46 7.11 0.86
CA ALA A 80 6.89 6.86 1.10
C ALA A 80 7.46 5.81 0.12
N MET A 81 6.73 4.71 -0.09
CA MET A 81 7.17 3.61 -0.97
C MET A 81 7.14 3.99 -2.45
N SER A 82 6.10 4.68 -2.93
CA SER A 82 6.04 5.13 -4.32
C SER A 82 7.19 6.07 -4.66
N TYR A 83 7.58 6.94 -3.72
CA TYR A 83 8.78 7.76 -3.85
C TYR A 83 10.05 6.91 -3.84
N ALA A 84 10.24 6.02 -2.87
CA ALA A 84 11.42 5.17 -2.77
C ALA A 84 11.60 4.21 -3.97
N LEU A 85 10.51 3.84 -4.66
CA LEU A 85 10.50 3.01 -5.86
C LEU A 85 10.72 3.81 -7.16
N PHE A 86 11.04 5.11 -7.06
CA PHE A 86 11.25 6.02 -8.20
C PHE A 86 10.03 6.16 -9.11
N LEU A 87 8.81 6.04 -8.57
CA LEU A 87 7.60 6.15 -9.38
C LEU A 87 7.19 7.61 -9.66
N HIS A 88 7.77 8.57 -8.94
CA HIS A 88 7.63 10.03 -9.12
C HIS A 88 8.79 10.77 -8.46
N GLU A 89 8.91 12.07 -8.77
CA GLU A 89 9.97 12.93 -8.24
C GLU A 89 9.56 13.77 -7.02
N ASP A 90 8.26 13.93 -6.79
CA ASP A 90 7.73 14.80 -5.74
C ASP A 90 8.06 14.22 -4.36
N TYR A 91 8.70 15.04 -3.52
CA TYR A 91 9.03 14.62 -2.15
C TYR A 91 7.74 14.51 -1.33
N PRO A 92 7.48 13.37 -0.67
CA PRO A 92 6.22 13.16 0.04
C PRO A 92 6.07 14.12 1.24
N PRO A 93 4.87 14.64 1.52
CA PRO A 93 4.64 15.42 2.73
C PRO A 93 4.62 14.51 3.98
N PHE A 94 5.10 15.04 5.11
CA PHE A 94 4.93 14.43 6.44
C PHE A 94 3.51 14.74 6.96
N GLU A 95 2.52 14.06 6.41
CA GLU A 95 1.12 14.28 6.73
C GLU A 95 0.51 13.04 7.40
N PHE A 96 -0.12 13.23 8.56
CA PHE A 96 -0.65 12.19 9.43
C PHE A 96 -2.15 12.38 9.73
N MET A 97 -2.90 13.00 8.82
CA MET A 97 -4.33 13.20 9.02
C MET A 97 -5.08 11.87 8.96
N PRO A 98 -5.78 11.46 10.03
CA PRO A 98 -6.59 10.24 10.04
C PRO A 98 -7.76 10.38 9.05
N ALA A 99 -7.73 9.61 7.98
CA ALA A 99 -8.79 9.53 6.99
C ALA A 99 -8.68 8.20 6.21
N SER A 100 -9.79 7.70 5.69
CA SER A 100 -9.83 6.46 4.92
C SER A 100 -9.37 6.60 3.46
N ALA A 101 -9.30 7.83 2.97
CA ALA A 101 -8.88 8.15 1.60
C ALA A 101 -8.04 9.41 1.56
N ASP A 102 -7.19 9.53 0.56
CA ASP A 102 -6.54 10.80 0.21
C ASP A 102 -7.55 11.71 -0.49
N ASP A 103 -7.57 12.98 -0.10
CA ASP A 103 -8.45 14.03 -0.63
C ASP A 103 -7.91 14.71 -1.90
N GLY A 104 -6.87 14.14 -2.50
CA GLY A 104 -6.23 14.65 -3.71
C GLY A 104 -5.14 15.70 -3.47
N HIS A 105 -4.88 16.12 -2.24
CA HIS A 105 -3.83 17.09 -1.90
C HIS A 105 -2.47 16.45 -1.60
N ALA A 106 -2.42 15.13 -1.45
CA ALA A 106 -1.25 14.40 -0.96
C ALA A 106 -0.18 14.09 -2.02
N GLY A 107 -0.22 14.73 -3.20
CA GLY A 107 0.76 14.50 -4.27
C GLY A 107 0.31 13.42 -5.28
N PRO A 108 1.27 12.87 -6.07
CA PRO A 108 0.95 12.00 -7.20
C PRO A 108 0.47 10.60 -6.83
N SER A 109 0.65 10.19 -5.59
CA SER A 109 0.26 8.86 -5.10
C SER A 109 -0.92 8.96 -4.13
N ALA A 110 -2.01 8.26 -4.41
CA ALA A 110 -3.18 8.23 -3.54
C ALA A 110 -3.58 6.80 -3.18
N LEU A 111 -4.15 6.65 -1.99
CA LEU A 111 -4.65 5.39 -1.46
C LEU A 111 -6.01 5.63 -0.79
N SER A 112 -6.95 4.72 -1.03
CA SER A 112 -8.25 4.71 -0.38
C SER A 112 -8.58 3.31 0.11
N ILE A 113 -9.12 3.21 1.33
CA ILE A 113 -9.64 1.97 1.90
C ILE A 113 -11.11 2.19 2.25
N THR A 114 -11.97 1.35 1.69
CA THR A 114 -13.41 1.41 1.95
C THR A 114 -13.70 0.94 3.38
N TYR A 115 -14.42 1.76 4.14
CA TYR A 115 -14.83 1.40 5.49
C TYR A 115 -15.90 0.29 5.44
N PRO A 116 -15.68 -0.87 6.10
CA PRO A 116 -16.65 -1.94 6.16
C PRO A 116 -17.75 -1.60 7.18
N GLU A 117 -19.01 -1.65 6.78
CA GLU A 117 -20.14 -1.43 7.69
C GLU A 117 -20.23 -2.51 8.78
N ARG A 118 -19.87 -3.74 8.44
CA ARG A 118 -19.89 -4.90 9.35
C ARG A 118 -18.84 -5.91 8.96
N LEU A 119 -18.21 -6.52 9.97
CA LEU A 119 -17.21 -7.58 9.84
C LEU A 119 -17.69 -8.84 10.59
N ASN A 120 -17.30 -10.00 10.10
CA ASN A 120 -17.61 -11.25 10.77
C ASN A 120 -16.64 -11.46 11.95
N ARG A 121 -17.19 -11.59 13.17
CA ARG A 121 -16.42 -11.77 14.42
C ARG A 121 -15.51 -12.98 14.44
N TRP A 122 -15.81 -14.04 13.68
CA TRP A 122 -15.04 -15.26 13.67
C TRP A 122 -13.91 -15.27 12.64
N LYS A 123 -14.02 -14.48 11.58
CA LYS A 123 -13.02 -14.40 10.51
C LYS A 123 -11.62 -14.02 11.02
N PRO A 124 -11.44 -13.10 11.98
CA PRO A 124 -10.12 -12.76 12.48
C PRO A 124 -9.30 -13.96 12.97
N LEU A 125 -9.97 -14.99 13.50
CA LEU A 125 -9.31 -16.16 14.06
C LEU A 125 -8.61 -17.04 13.02
N TYR A 126 -9.05 -17.02 11.75
CA TYR A 126 -8.52 -17.86 10.70
C TYR A 126 -8.04 -17.14 9.43
N LYS A 127 -8.24 -15.82 9.30
CA LYS A 127 -7.78 -15.02 8.15
C LYS A 127 -6.27 -15.17 7.90
N TRP A 128 -5.47 -15.18 8.95
CA TRP A 128 -4.03 -15.35 8.87
C TRP A 128 -3.64 -16.68 8.20
N PHE A 129 -4.38 -17.75 8.49
CA PHE A 129 -4.15 -19.07 7.88
C PHE A 129 -4.53 -19.07 6.40
N LEU A 130 -5.68 -18.46 6.04
CA LEU A 130 -6.11 -18.33 4.65
C LEU A 130 -5.19 -17.42 3.83
N ALA A 131 -4.45 -16.53 4.46
CA ALA A 131 -3.49 -15.66 3.79
C ALA A 131 -2.16 -16.36 3.45
N ILE A 132 -1.86 -17.55 4.00
CA ILE A 132 -0.57 -18.24 3.76
C ILE A 132 -0.25 -18.40 2.27
N PRO A 133 -1.16 -18.88 1.38
CA PRO A 133 -0.83 -18.99 -0.04
C PRO A 133 -0.55 -17.64 -0.69
N HIS A 134 -1.20 -16.57 -0.24
CA HIS A 134 -0.92 -15.23 -0.71
C HIS A 134 0.46 -14.73 -0.30
N TYR A 135 0.91 -15.04 0.92
CA TYR A 135 2.26 -14.66 1.36
C TYR A 135 3.33 -15.37 0.53
N VAL A 136 3.13 -16.64 0.16
CA VAL A 136 4.07 -17.35 -0.73
C VAL A 136 4.18 -16.65 -2.08
N VAL A 137 3.05 -16.31 -2.71
CA VAL A 137 3.05 -15.56 -3.97
C VAL A 137 3.66 -14.17 -3.80
N TYR A 138 3.32 -13.48 -2.71
CA TYR A 138 3.83 -12.13 -2.44
C TYR A 138 5.35 -12.11 -2.26
N VAL A 139 5.95 -13.10 -1.59
CA VAL A 139 7.41 -13.20 -1.46
C VAL A 139 8.08 -13.32 -2.82
N VAL A 140 7.54 -14.14 -3.73
CA VAL A 140 8.07 -14.26 -5.11
C VAL A 140 7.98 -12.91 -5.85
N LEU A 141 6.83 -12.24 -5.76
CA LEU A 141 6.63 -10.93 -6.36
C LEU A 141 7.53 -9.86 -5.73
N ALA A 142 7.75 -9.90 -4.42
CA ALA A 142 8.64 -8.96 -3.73
C ALA A 142 10.10 -9.15 -4.18
N VAL A 143 10.57 -10.38 -4.34
CA VAL A 143 11.90 -10.67 -4.88
C VAL A 143 12.02 -10.15 -6.31
N ALA A 144 11.03 -10.42 -7.18
CA ALA A 144 11.00 -9.90 -8.54
C ALA A 144 10.97 -8.36 -8.57
N SER A 145 10.28 -7.73 -7.61
CA SER A 145 10.23 -6.27 -7.49
C SER A 145 11.61 -5.65 -7.20
N VAL A 146 12.47 -6.30 -6.43
CA VAL A 146 13.84 -5.81 -6.20
C VAL A 146 14.59 -5.68 -7.51
N PHE A 147 14.56 -6.72 -8.35
CA PHE A 147 15.22 -6.67 -9.67
C PHE A 147 14.56 -5.65 -10.61
N THR A 148 13.24 -5.52 -10.54
CA THR A 148 12.49 -4.54 -11.34
C THR A 148 12.85 -3.10 -10.95
N VAL A 149 13.00 -2.80 -9.67
CA VAL A 149 13.43 -1.48 -9.18
C VAL A 149 14.85 -1.17 -9.63
N LEU A 150 15.79 -2.12 -9.49
CA LEU A 150 17.18 -1.94 -9.95
C LEU A 150 17.24 -1.71 -11.46
N GLY A 151 16.54 -2.53 -12.24
CA GLY A 151 16.45 -2.36 -13.69
C GLY A 151 15.80 -1.04 -14.10
N GLY A 152 14.73 -0.65 -13.40
CA GLY A 152 14.07 0.65 -13.59
C GLY A 152 14.99 1.83 -13.27
N ALA A 153 15.75 1.77 -12.17
CA ALA A 153 16.71 2.79 -11.81
C ALA A 153 17.80 2.95 -12.89
N VAL A 154 18.34 1.84 -13.39
CA VAL A 154 19.33 1.86 -14.51
C VAL A 154 18.69 2.46 -15.76
N ALA A 155 17.46 2.06 -16.10
CA ALA A 155 16.75 2.62 -17.26
C ALA A 155 16.60 4.14 -17.14
N VAL A 156 16.17 4.66 -15.98
CA VAL A 156 16.06 6.10 -15.71
C VAL A 156 17.41 6.82 -15.86
N ILE A 157 18.49 6.26 -15.33
CA ILE A 157 19.83 6.86 -15.47
C ILE A 157 20.24 6.98 -16.95
N VAL A 158 19.90 5.98 -17.77
CA VAL A 158 20.29 5.94 -19.19
C VAL A 158 19.32 6.76 -20.07
N THR A 159 18.03 6.59 -19.89
CA THR A 159 17.00 7.15 -20.79
C THR A 159 16.31 8.40 -20.24
N GLY A 160 16.22 8.57 -18.91
CA GLY A 160 15.41 9.59 -18.24
C GLY A 160 13.96 9.19 -18.10
N GLU A 161 13.57 7.95 -18.42
CA GLU A 161 12.19 7.46 -18.38
C GLU A 161 12.11 6.15 -17.60
N TYR A 162 11.11 6.03 -16.73
CA TYR A 162 10.83 4.78 -16.02
C TYR A 162 10.00 3.86 -16.91
N PRO A 163 10.48 2.62 -17.22
CA PRO A 163 9.78 1.72 -18.14
C PRO A 163 8.35 1.42 -17.67
N HIS A 164 7.37 1.62 -18.54
CA HIS A 164 5.96 1.45 -18.22
C HIS A 164 5.63 0.07 -17.64
N GLY A 165 6.18 -1.01 -18.21
CA GLY A 165 5.96 -2.37 -17.71
C GLY A 165 6.50 -2.56 -16.29
N ALA A 166 7.68 -2.02 -15.98
CA ALA A 166 8.26 -2.06 -14.64
C ALA A 166 7.39 -1.30 -13.63
N ARG A 167 6.93 -0.10 -13.98
CA ARG A 167 6.03 0.71 -13.17
C ARG A 167 4.71 -0.01 -12.88
N THR A 168 4.06 -0.56 -13.91
CA THR A 168 2.82 -1.31 -13.78
C THR A 168 2.98 -2.53 -12.88
N PHE A 169 4.09 -3.27 -13.02
CA PHE A 169 4.40 -4.42 -12.19
C PHE A 169 4.58 -4.05 -10.71
N LEU A 170 5.36 -3.00 -10.41
CA LEU A 170 5.60 -2.56 -9.03
C LEU A 170 4.32 -2.07 -8.35
N VAL A 171 3.52 -1.25 -9.04
CA VAL A 171 2.23 -0.78 -8.52
C VAL A 171 1.28 -1.96 -8.30
N GLY A 172 1.23 -2.92 -9.24
CA GLY A 172 0.43 -4.14 -9.12
C GLY A 172 0.87 -4.99 -7.92
N THR A 173 2.16 -5.19 -7.74
CA THR A 173 2.70 -5.95 -6.59
C THR A 173 2.37 -5.29 -5.26
N TYR A 174 2.52 -3.96 -5.17
CA TYR A 174 2.15 -3.24 -3.96
C TYR A 174 0.64 -3.33 -3.68
N ARG A 175 -0.18 -3.18 -4.72
CA ARG A 175 -1.65 -3.35 -4.62
C ARG A 175 -2.03 -4.73 -4.11
N TYR A 176 -1.40 -5.77 -4.62
CA TYR A 176 -1.60 -7.14 -4.17
C TYR A 176 -1.25 -7.31 -2.69
N GLY A 177 -0.07 -6.81 -2.26
CA GLY A 177 0.35 -6.80 -0.86
C GLY A 177 -0.63 -6.04 0.03
N LEU A 178 -1.07 -4.85 -0.39
CA LEU A 178 -2.05 -4.04 0.34
C LEU A 178 -3.39 -4.79 0.56
N ARG A 179 -3.88 -5.52 -0.46
CA ARG A 179 -5.10 -6.32 -0.33
C ARG A 179 -4.94 -7.45 0.70
N ILE A 180 -3.79 -8.13 0.72
CA ILE A 180 -3.46 -9.14 1.73
C ILE A 180 -3.43 -8.50 3.12
N GLU A 181 -2.71 -7.39 3.27
CA GLU A 181 -2.60 -6.69 4.55
C GLU A 181 -3.95 -6.14 5.04
N ALA A 182 -4.78 -5.59 4.15
CA ALA A 182 -6.13 -5.13 4.50
C ALA A 182 -7.03 -6.29 4.97
N TYR A 183 -6.91 -7.46 4.35
CA TYR A 183 -7.64 -8.66 4.75
C TYR A 183 -7.19 -9.17 6.12
N VAL A 184 -5.90 -9.36 6.34
CA VAL A 184 -5.33 -9.84 7.62
C VAL A 184 -5.42 -8.78 8.69
N GLY A 185 -5.27 -7.51 8.33
CA GLY A 185 -5.40 -6.33 9.19
C GLY A 185 -6.85 -5.97 9.56
N LEU A 186 -7.81 -6.83 9.22
CA LEU A 186 -9.24 -6.73 9.58
C LEU A 186 -9.98 -5.55 8.93
N LEU A 187 -9.41 -4.87 7.95
CA LEU A 187 -10.05 -3.74 7.27
C LEU A 187 -11.12 -4.18 6.26
N THR A 188 -11.13 -5.44 5.87
CA THR A 188 -12.13 -6.03 4.98
C THR A 188 -12.30 -7.53 5.27
N ASP A 189 -13.47 -8.06 4.97
CA ASP A 189 -13.75 -9.50 4.98
C ASP A 189 -13.66 -10.15 3.60
N GLU A 190 -13.38 -9.35 2.57
CA GLU A 190 -13.22 -9.82 1.20
C GLU A 190 -11.87 -10.54 1.05
N TYR A 191 -11.91 -11.78 0.56
CA TYR A 191 -10.71 -12.56 0.30
C TYR A 191 -9.95 -11.97 -0.90
N PRO A 192 -8.63 -11.72 -0.78
CA PRO A 192 -7.87 -11.09 -1.83
C PRO A 192 -7.86 -11.94 -3.11
N PRO A 193 -8.10 -11.36 -4.29
CA PRO A 193 -7.93 -12.09 -5.54
C PRO A 193 -6.44 -12.25 -5.90
N PHE A 194 -6.09 -13.37 -6.55
CA PHE A 194 -4.74 -13.60 -7.09
C PHE A 194 -4.52 -12.81 -8.39
N THR A 195 -4.52 -11.48 -8.30
CA THR A 195 -4.34 -10.59 -9.45
C THR A 195 -3.59 -9.30 -9.07
N LEU A 196 -2.74 -8.83 -10.00
CA LEU A 196 -2.06 -7.54 -9.91
C LEU A 196 -2.90 -6.39 -10.50
N ALA A 197 -4.00 -6.72 -11.18
CA ALA A 197 -4.89 -5.73 -11.82
C ALA A 197 -5.57 -4.82 -10.78
N ALA A 198 -6.06 -3.66 -11.30
CA ALA A 198 -6.79 -2.68 -10.53
C ALA A 198 -8.18 -3.19 -10.11
#